data_adeb19f9ed6c07f087a534816a0c645c
#
_entry.id   adeb19f9ed6c07f087a534816a0c645c
#
_cell.length_a   1.000
_cell.length_b   1.000
_cell.length_c   1.000
_cell.angle_alpha   90.00
_cell.angle_beta   90.00
_cell.angle_gamma   90.00
#
_symmetry.space_group_name_H-M   'P 1'
#
loop_
_entity.id
_entity.type
_entity.pdbx_description
1 polymer ?
#
loop_
_entity_poly.entity_id
_entity_poly.type
_entity_poly.pdbx_seq_one_letter_code
_entity_poly.pdbx_strand_id
1 'polypeptide(L)'
;MTIKNSIKMEITNEVKQRIAGAIAADRENYPSDNRHATALGISASVYNAIKRGNYDRQVSDAGWVGIARRLGVQLRAEMPWTAAKTPTYVFISKQLEACQDSGLSAILCDMPNIGKTFTAKAYVKQHRNAVYVDCSQVKTKLKLVRHIAKEFGVGSNGRYSDVYADLVAYLRTIDTPLIVLDEAGDLQYEAFLELKALWNATERCCAWYMMGADGLKEKINRAIEGKKVGYTEMLSRYGDTYSRVTPDDARERDKFLRAQAAIVAKVNAPEGSDIARIVNATGGGLRRVYTEIEKMRRAAS
;
A
#
# COMPACT_ATOMS: atom_id res chain seq x y z
N MET A 1 -32.37 15.36 27.64
CA MET A 1 -32.35 15.86 26.23
C MET A 1 -30.91 15.75 25.72
N THR A 2 -30.60 14.64 25.06
CA THR A 2 -29.23 14.37 24.58
C THR A 2 -29.14 14.84 23.13
N ILE A 3 -28.47 15.93 22.90
CA ILE A 3 -28.23 16.47 21.56
C ILE A 3 -27.17 15.56 20.89
N LYS A 4 -27.62 14.62 20.06
CA LYS A 4 -26.78 13.93 19.12
C LYS A 4 -26.47 14.89 17.96
N ASN A 5 -25.46 15.73 18.09
CA ASN A 5 -24.84 16.40 16.98
C ASN A 5 -23.98 15.36 16.22
N SER A 6 -24.60 14.58 15.34
CA SER A 6 -23.86 13.92 14.28
C SER A 6 -23.44 15.01 13.29
N ILE A 7 -22.17 15.41 13.33
CA ILE A 7 -21.57 16.25 12.30
C ILE A 7 -21.66 15.44 11.01
N LYS A 8 -22.68 15.71 10.20
CA LYS A 8 -22.80 15.17 8.86
C LYS A 8 -21.69 15.82 8.03
N MET A 9 -20.68 15.03 7.69
CA MET A 9 -19.59 15.50 6.83
C MET A 9 -20.16 15.60 5.41
N GLU A 10 -20.52 16.80 5.00
CA GLU A 10 -21.01 17.09 3.66
C GLU A 10 -19.81 17.15 2.70
N ILE A 11 -19.81 16.31 1.67
CA ILE A 11 -18.76 16.30 0.65
C ILE A 11 -19.11 17.35 -0.40
N THR A 12 -18.36 18.45 -0.41
CA THR A 12 -18.57 19.56 -1.33
C THR A 12 -18.29 19.14 -2.79
N ASN A 13 -18.86 19.86 -3.76
CA ASN A 13 -18.62 19.59 -5.20
C ASN A 13 -17.13 19.72 -5.56
N GLU A 14 -16.40 20.63 -4.94
CA GLU A 14 -14.96 20.78 -5.13
C GLU A 14 -14.18 19.52 -4.71
N VAL A 15 -14.56 18.92 -3.56
CA VAL A 15 -13.98 17.65 -3.11
C VAL A 15 -14.34 16.51 -4.07
N LYS A 16 -15.60 16.45 -4.57
CA LYS A 16 -16.04 15.46 -5.57
C LYS A 16 -15.24 15.59 -6.87
N GLN A 17 -15.00 16.81 -7.35
CA GLN A 17 -14.17 17.06 -8.54
C GLN A 17 -12.72 16.59 -8.34
N ARG A 18 -12.13 16.84 -7.17
CA ARG A 18 -10.79 16.36 -6.84
C ARG A 18 -10.71 14.84 -6.80
N ILE A 19 -11.73 14.17 -6.25
CA ILE A 19 -11.83 12.71 -6.26
C ILE A 19 -12.00 12.19 -7.69
N ALA A 20 -12.85 12.83 -8.51
CA ALA A 20 -13.04 12.46 -9.90
C ALA A 20 -11.75 12.60 -10.73
N GLY A 21 -10.98 13.66 -10.50
CA GLY A 21 -9.63 13.80 -11.08
C GLY A 21 -8.69 12.66 -10.70
N ALA A 22 -8.72 12.21 -9.44
CA ALA A 22 -7.95 11.07 -8.99
C ALA A 22 -8.43 9.75 -9.61
N ILE A 23 -9.75 9.57 -9.80
CA ILE A 23 -10.31 8.42 -10.54
C ILE A 23 -9.79 8.41 -11.99
N ALA A 24 -9.77 9.57 -12.66
CA ALA A 24 -9.26 9.66 -14.01
C ALA A 24 -7.78 9.32 -14.11
N ALA A 25 -6.97 9.79 -13.17
CA ALA A 25 -5.54 9.48 -13.10
C ALA A 25 -5.25 7.99 -12.80
N ASP A 26 -6.05 7.37 -11.90
CA ASP A 26 -5.89 5.96 -11.53
C ASP A 26 -6.40 4.98 -12.61
N ARG A 27 -7.19 5.50 -13.59
CA ARG A 27 -7.79 4.67 -14.65
C ARG A 27 -6.76 3.89 -15.47
N GLU A 28 -5.58 4.45 -15.68
CA GLU A 28 -4.52 3.83 -16.48
C GLU A 28 -3.97 2.54 -15.85
N ASN A 29 -4.16 2.37 -14.55
CA ASN A 29 -3.75 1.17 -13.81
C ASN A 29 -4.66 -0.05 -14.07
N TYR A 30 -5.77 0.12 -14.80
CA TYR A 30 -6.76 -0.93 -15.04
C TYR A 30 -6.99 -1.16 -16.54
N PRO A 31 -7.24 -2.41 -16.98
CA PRO A 31 -7.43 -2.72 -18.40
C PRO A 31 -8.76 -2.19 -18.97
N SER A 32 -9.76 -1.92 -18.13
CA SER A 32 -11.05 -1.39 -18.55
C SER A 32 -11.75 -0.55 -17.49
N ASP A 33 -12.69 0.31 -17.92
CA ASP A 33 -13.54 1.09 -17.02
C ASP A 33 -14.35 0.19 -16.06
N ASN A 34 -14.81 -0.97 -16.53
CA ASN A 34 -15.56 -1.92 -15.71
C ASN A 34 -14.70 -2.51 -14.58
N ARG A 35 -13.45 -2.86 -14.86
CA ARG A 35 -12.51 -3.37 -13.84
C ARG A 35 -12.19 -2.28 -12.82
N HIS A 36 -11.95 -1.06 -13.28
CA HIS A 36 -11.70 0.07 -12.39
C HIS A 36 -12.94 0.38 -11.52
N ALA A 37 -14.16 0.42 -12.11
CA ALA A 37 -15.39 0.60 -11.34
C ALA A 37 -15.57 -0.48 -10.26
N THR A 38 -15.33 -1.75 -10.60
CA THR A 38 -15.37 -2.87 -9.64
C THR A 38 -14.35 -2.66 -8.51
N ALA A 39 -13.13 -2.26 -8.86
CA ALA A 39 -12.10 -1.95 -7.88
C ALA A 39 -12.53 -0.81 -6.95
N LEU A 40 -13.12 0.25 -7.47
CA LEU A 40 -13.65 1.37 -6.68
C LEU A 40 -14.91 0.99 -5.86
N GLY A 41 -15.53 -0.15 -6.14
CA GLY A 41 -16.76 -0.60 -5.46
C GLY A 41 -18.01 0.14 -5.90
N ILE A 42 -18.05 0.65 -7.14
CA ILE A 42 -19.19 1.33 -7.76
C ILE A 42 -19.64 0.60 -9.02
N SER A 43 -20.86 0.86 -9.46
CA SER A 43 -21.38 0.30 -10.72
C SER A 43 -20.78 1.01 -11.94
N ALA A 44 -20.79 0.35 -13.10
CA ALA A 44 -20.34 0.93 -14.36
C ALA A 44 -21.15 2.18 -14.75
N SER A 45 -22.44 2.22 -14.44
CA SER A 45 -23.30 3.39 -14.69
C SER A 45 -22.88 4.61 -13.87
N VAL A 46 -22.61 4.41 -12.57
CA VAL A 46 -22.11 5.44 -11.66
C VAL A 46 -20.72 5.92 -12.10
N TYR A 47 -19.84 4.99 -12.48
CA TYR A 47 -18.52 5.32 -13.00
C TYR A 47 -18.58 6.23 -14.22
N ASN A 48 -19.44 5.88 -15.19
CA ASN A 48 -19.66 6.68 -16.40
C ASN A 48 -20.27 8.05 -16.11
N ALA A 49 -21.17 8.15 -15.11
CA ALA A 49 -21.73 9.43 -14.69
C ALA A 49 -20.65 10.36 -14.11
N ILE A 50 -19.76 9.81 -13.25
CA ILE A 50 -18.63 10.57 -12.69
C ILE A 50 -17.66 11.03 -13.80
N LYS A 51 -17.36 10.18 -14.78
CA LYS A 51 -16.53 10.57 -15.94
C LYS A 51 -17.10 11.73 -16.75
N ARG A 52 -18.42 11.85 -16.81
CA ARG A 52 -19.13 12.95 -17.51
C ARG A 52 -19.27 14.20 -16.65
N GLY A 53 -18.72 14.21 -15.43
CA GLY A 53 -18.84 15.34 -14.50
C GLY A 53 -20.17 15.43 -13.75
N ASN A 54 -21.00 14.40 -13.84
CA ASN A 54 -22.25 14.33 -13.07
C ASN A 54 -21.97 13.64 -11.72
N TYR A 55 -21.94 14.44 -10.65
CA TYR A 55 -21.63 13.97 -9.29
C TYR A 55 -22.87 13.87 -8.39
N ASP A 56 -23.99 14.47 -8.82
CA ASP A 56 -25.18 14.60 -8.00
C ASP A 56 -25.88 13.24 -7.82
N ARG A 57 -26.12 12.86 -6.55
CA ARG A 57 -26.83 11.65 -6.16
C ARG A 57 -26.30 10.34 -6.73
N GLN A 58 -25.12 10.34 -7.36
CA GLN A 58 -24.52 9.13 -7.94
C GLN A 58 -23.91 8.22 -6.85
N VAL A 59 -23.30 8.83 -5.85
CA VAL A 59 -22.65 8.14 -4.75
C VAL A 59 -23.01 8.87 -3.45
N SER A 60 -23.28 8.12 -2.39
CA SER A 60 -23.47 8.72 -1.06
C SER A 60 -22.17 9.36 -0.55
N ASP A 61 -22.27 10.29 0.41
CA ASP A 61 -21.08 10.90 1.02
C ASP A 61 -20.12 9.85 1.60
N ALA A 62 -20.67 8.80 2.25
CA ALA A 62 -19.88 7.67 2.71
C ALA A 62 -19.17 6.93 1.56
N GLY A 63 -19.82 6.81 0.40
CA GLY A 63 -19.22 6.23 -0.80
C GLY A 63 -18.09 7.09 -1.36
N TRP A 64 -18.27 8.40 -1.45
CA TRP A 64 -17.23 9.35 -1.85
C TRP A 64 -16.02 9.29 -0.89
N VAL A 65 -16.26 9.22 0.42
CA VAL A 65 -15.21 9.01 1.43
C VAL A 65 -14.47 7.70 1.20
N GLY A 66 -15.19 6.63 0.86
CA GLY A 66 -14.61 5.32 0.55
C GLY A 66 -13.68 5.37 -0.68
N ILE A 67 -14.13 6.01 -1.76
CA ILE A 67 -13.34 6.20 -2.99
C ILE A 67 -12.12 7.07 -2.70
N ALA A 68 -12.30 8.21 -2.02
CA ALA A 68 -11.20 9.09 -1.65
C ALA A 68 -10.13 8.37 -0.83
N ARG A 69 -10.54 7.56 0.17
CA ARG A 69 -9.63 6.76 0.98
C ARG A 69 -8.85 5.75 0.14
N ARG A 70 -9.52 5.11 -0.81
CA ARG A 70 -8.92 4.13 -1.70
C ARG A 70 -7.85 4.75 -2.59
N LEU A 71 -8.16 5.92 -3.18
CA LEU A 71 -7.27 6.66 -4.06
C LEU A 71 -6.25 7.53 -3.28
N GLY A 72 -6.32 7.54 -1.94
CA GLY A 72 -5.48 8.37 -1.10
C GLY A 72 -5.70 9.88 -1.30
N VAL A 73 -6.93 10.27 -1.69
CA VAL A 73 -7.32 11.66 -1.84
C VAL A 73 -7.67 12.23 -0.47
N GLN A 74 -7.01 13.30 -0.08
CA GLN A 74 -7.33 14.01 1.15
C GLN A 74 -8.66 14.78 0.98
N LEU A 75 -9.57 14.62 1.96
CA LEU A 75 -10.86 15.33 1.95
C LEU A 75 -10.74 16.77 2.43
N ARG A 76 -9.69 17.08 3.16
CA ARG A 76 -9.35 18.45 3.57
C ARG A 76 -8.40 19.08 2.55
N ALA A 77 -8.40 20.41 2.48
CA ALA A 77 -7.37 21.14 1.76
C ALA A 77 -6.06 21.08 2.56
N GLU A 78 -5.29 20.01 2.36
CA GLU A 78 -3.94 19.88 2.94
C GLU A 78 -2.91 20.14 1.86
N MET A 79 -1.79 20.74 2.22
CA MET A 79 -0.66 20.86 1.29
C MET A 79 -0.17 19.46 0.92
N PRO A 80 0.01 19.15 -0.38
CA PRO A 80 0.40 17.83 -0.82
C PRO A 80 1.75 17.42 -0.22
N TRP A 81 1.81 16.17 0.29
CA TRP A 81 3.07 15.58 0.73
C TRP A 81 3.85 15.07 -0.47
N THR A 82 5.03 15.61 -0.70
CA THR A 82 5.88 15.22 -1.84
C THR A 82 6.74 14.02 -1.48
N ALA A 83 6.76 13.02 -2.37
CA ALA A 83 7.62 11.86 -2.22
C ALA A 83 9.10 12.27 -2.37
N ALA A 84 9.86 12.10 -1.29
CA ALA A 84 11.29 12.37 -1.29
C ALA A 84 12.07 11.09 -1.67
N LYS A 85 13.02 11.19 -2.59
CA LYS A 85 13.85 10.07 -3.04
C LYS A 85 14.92 9.72 -1.98
N THR A 86 14.48 9.15 -0.86
CA THR A 86 15.40 8.64 0.17
C THR A 86 16.08 7.36 -0.29
N PRO A 87 17.21 6.94 0.31
CA PRO A 87 17.84 5.63 0.02
C PRO A 87 16.85 4.47 0.17
N THR A 88 15.99 4.47 1.20
CA THR A 88 14.94 3.46 1.37
C THR A 88 13.93 3.49 0.22
N TYR A 89 13.48 4.68 -0.19
CA TYR A 89 12.56 4.83 -1.31
C TYR A 89 13.16 4.26 -2.61
N VAL A 90 14.41 4.61 -2.90
CA VAL A 90 15.09 4.14 -4.12
C VAL A 90 15.31 2.63 -4.09
N PHE A 91 15.76 2.08 -2.95
CA PHE A 91 16.00 0.64 -2.81
C PHE A 91 14.71 -0.17 -3.02
N ILE A 92 13.65 0.17 -2.28
CA ILE A 92 12.39 -0.58 -2.36
C ILE A 92 11.76 -0.44 -3.74
N SER A 93 11.76 0.76 -4.34
CA SER A 93 11.20 0.96 -5.69
C SER A 93 11.91 0.10 -6.72
N LYS A 94 13.25 0.06 -6.70
CA LYS A 94 14.04 -0.79 -7.61
C LYS A 94 13.80 -2.28 -7.37
N GLN A 95 13.63 -2.70 -6.12
CA GLN A 95 13.36 -4.09 -5.79
C GLN A 95 11.95 -4.51 -6.25
N LEU A 96 10.95 -3.64 -6.07
CA LEU A 96 9.59 -3.86 -6.58
C LEU A 96 9.57 -3.94 -8.12
N GLU A 97 10.28 -3.03 -8.79
CA GLU A 97 10.44 -3.01 -10.25
C GLU A 97 11.07 -4.32 -10.74
N ALA A 98 12.20 -4.72 -10.16
CA ALA A 98 12.87 -5.98 -10.51
C ALA A 98 11.98 -7.21 -10.27
N CYS A 99 11.22 -7.24 -9.17
CA CYS A 99 10.27 -8.32 -8.91
C CYS A 99 9.15 -8.33 -9.95
N GLN A 100 8.55 -7.18 -10.25
CA GLN A 100 7.45 -7.05 -11.19
C GLN A 100 7.85 -7.46 -12.61
N ASP A 101 8.99 -6.98 -13.10
CA ASP A 101 9.48 -7.24 -14.46
C ASP A 101 9.87 -8.69 -14.68
N SER A 102 10.38 -9.36 -13.64
CA SER A 102 10.93 -10.72 -13.73
C SER A 102 9.99 -11.80 -13.19
N GLY A 103 8.82 -11.44 -12.64
CA GLY A 103 7.92 -12.40 -11.97
C GLY A 103 8.53 -13.03 -10.71
N LEU A 104 9.57 -12.41 -10.15
CA LEU A 104 10.26 -12.90 -8.95
C LEU A 104 9.59 -12.43 -7.67
N SER A 105 9.90 -13.11 -6.57
CA SER A 105 9.36 -12.77 -5.25
C SER A 105 10.47 -12.46 -4.28
N ALA A 106 10.24 -11.52 -3.35
CA ALA A 106 11.23 -11.12 -2.34
C ALA A 106 10.57 -10.79 -0.99
N ILE A 107 11.34 -10.93 0.09
CA ILE A 107 10.93 -10.53 1.44
C ILE A 107 11.84 -9.40 1.92
N LEU A 108 11.25 -8.31 2.37
CA LEU A 108 11.92 -7.22 3.05
C LEU A 108 11.56 -7.22 4.53
N CYS A 109 12.54 -7.43 5.40
CA CYS A 109 12.40 -7.31 6.84
C CYS A 109 13.33 -6.22 7.36
N ASP A 110 12.77 -5.13 7.85
CA ASP A 110 13.56 -4.00 8.33
C ASP A 110 12.80 -3.20 9.38
N MET A 111 13.52 -2.42 10.16
CA MET A 111 12.97 -1.63 11.24
C MET A 111 11.79 -0.74 10.81
N PRO A 112 10.88 -0.36 11.73
CA PRO A 112 9.75 0.51 11.42
C PRO A 112 10.19 1.96 11.13
N ASN A 113 9.29 2.75 10.56
CA ASN A 113 9.44 4.19 10.34
C ASN A 113 10.53 4.62 9.34
N ILE A 114 11.00 3.74 8.47
CA ILE A 114 11.97 4.05 7.41
C ILE A 114 11.33 4.38 6.05
N GLY A 115 9.99 4.31 5.95
CA GLY A 115 9.26 4.66 4.73
C GLY A 115 8.79 3.48 3.86
N LYS A 116 8.85 2.23 4.34
CA LYS A 116 8.40 1.03 3.59
C LYS A 116 7.00 1.18 3.00
N THR A 117 6.00 1.35 3.85
CA THR A 117 4.59 1.51 3.47
C THR A 117 4.36 2.65 2.49
N PHE A 118 5.01 3.80 2.74
CA PHE A 118 4.90 4.96 1.85
C PHE A 118 5.41 4.65 0.46
N THR A 119 6.59 4.03 0.38
CA THR A 119 7.21 3.67 -0.90
C THR A 119 6.37 2.66 -1.68
N ALA A 120 5.90 1.60 -1.01
CA ALA A 120 5.05 0.58 -1.63
C ALA A 120 3.77 1.20 -2.21
N LYS A 121 3.09 2.06 -1.44
CA LYS A 121 1.89 2.77 -1.93
C LYS A 121 2.19 3.74 -3.07
N ALA A 122 3.33 4.43 -3.03
CA ALA A 122 3.75 5.32 -4.12
C ALA A 122 4.06 4.54 -5.39
N TYR A 123 4.74 3.39 -5.26
CA TYR A 123 5.05 2.50 -6.37
C TYR A 123 3.78 1.99 -7.06
N VAL A 124 2.87 1.39 -6.30
CA VAL A 124 1.62 0.82 -6.82
C VAL A 124 0.75 1.86 -7.55
N LYS A 125 0.77 3.12 -7.11
CA LYS A 125 0.05 4.21 -7.81
C LYS A 125 0.60 4.53 -9.20
N GLN A 126 1.86 4.22 -9.47
CA GLN A 126 2.56 4.58 -10.69
C GLN A 126 2.77 3.39 -11.64
N HIS A 127 2.47 2.17 -11.18
CA HIS A 127 2.75 0.95 -11.93
C HIS A 127 1.46 0.15 -12.15
N ARG A 128 1.20 -0.17 -13.41
CA ARG A 128 0.06 -1.00 -13.80
C ARG A 128 0.20 -2.41 -13.24
N ASN A 129 -0.95 -3.02 -12.97
CA ASN A 129 -1.02 -4.41 -12.48
C ASN A 129 -0.29 -4.66 -11.16
N ALA A 130 0.04 -3.61 -10.41
CA ALA A 130 0.59 -3.69 -9.07
C ALA A 130 -0.50 -3.35 -8.03
N VAL A 131 -0.63 -4.16 -6.97
CA VAL A 131 -1.59 -3.92 -5.89
C VAL A 131 -0.91 -3.93 -4.53
N TYR A 132 -1.43 -3.10 -3.61
CA TYR A 132 -0.97 -3.00 -2.24
C TYR A 132 -2.00 -3.62 -1.29
N VAL A 133 -1.52 -4.49 -0.40
CA VAL A 133 -2.34 -5.18 0.60
C VAL A 133 -1.79 -4.91 2.00
N ASP A 134 -2.57 -4.25 2.84
CA ASP A 134 -2.31 -4.12 4.27
C ASP A 134 -2.78 -5.40 4.99
N CYS A 135 -1.84 -6.30 5.28
CA CYS A 135 -2.12 -7.57 5.91
C CYS A 135 -2.64 -7.43 7.35
N SER A 136 -2.43 -6.29 8.00
CA SER A 136 -3.00 -6.03 9.32
C SER A 136 -4.55 -5.96 9.31
N GLN A 137 -5.13 -5.63 8.15
CA GLN A 137 -6.57 -5.52 7.94
C GLN A 137 -7.21 -6.82 7.40
N VAL A 138 -6.42 -7.69 6.79
CA VAL A 138 -6.90 -8.88 6.06
C VAL A 138 -6.23 -10.18 6.53
N LYS A 139 -6.11 -10.35 7.83
CA LYS A 139 -5.33 -11.42 8.50
C LYS A 139 -5.72 -12.86 8.14
N THR A 140 -6.95 -13.10 7.68
CA THR A 140 -7.47 -14.44 7.37
C THR A 140 -7.44 -14.74 5.88
N LYS A 141 -7.34 -16.01 5.48
CA LYS A 141 -7.31 -16.43 4.07
C LYS A 141 -8.46 -15.86 3.25
N LEU A 142 -9.68 -15.91 3.78
CA LEU A 142 -10.86 -15.43 3.08
C LEU A 142 -10.81 -13.93 2.81
N LYS A 143 -10.44 -13.13 3.83
CA LYS A 143 -10.31 -11.68 3.69
C LYS A 143 -9.17 -11.32 2.74
N LEU A 144 -8.05 -12.03 2.83
CA LEU A 144 -6.86 -11.79 2.00
C LEU A 144 -7.18 -11.99 0.52
N VAL A 145 -7.69 -13.16 0.14
CA VAL A 145 -7.99 -13.49 -1.26
C VAL A 145 -9.04 -12.55 -1.85
N ARG A 146 -10.12 -12.29 -1.11
CA ARG A 146 -11.16 -11.35 -1.54
C ARG A 146 -10.64 -9.92 -1.70
N HIS A 147 -9.73 -9.51 -0.82
CA HIS A 147 -9.13 -8.18 -0.92
C HIS A 147 -8.24 -8.07 -2.16
N ILE A 148 -7.36 -9.06 -2.39
CA ILE A 148 -6.51 -9.09 -3.59
C ILE A 148 -7.39 -9.07 -4.86
N ALA A 149 -8.43 -9.93 -4.94
CA ALA A 149 -9.36 -9.94 -6.06
C ALA A 149 -9.98 -8.56 -6.30
N LYS A 150 -10.45 -7.90 -5.24
CA LYS A 150 -11.03 -6.56 -5.30
C LYS A 150 -10.03 -5.53 -5.81
N GLU A 151 -8.77 -5.56 -5.33
CA GLU A 151 -7.74 -4.61 -5.76
C GLU A 151 -7.45 -4.71 -7.26
N PHE A 152 -7.48 -5.92 -7.83
CA PHE A 152 -7.39 -6.14 -9.27
C PHE A 152 -8.69 -5.90 -10.04
N GLY A 153 -9.78 -5.50 -9.38
CA GLY A 153 -11.08 -5.35 -10.03
C GLY A 153 -11.71 -6.67 -10.46
N VAL A 154 -11.29 -7.80 -9.86
CA VAL A 154 -11.94 -9.11 -10.01
C VAL A 154 -13.11 -9.21 -9.04
N GLY A 155 -14.19 -9.92 -9.43
CA GLY A 155 -15.34 -10.14 -8.55
C GLY A 155 -14.88 -10.77 -7.23
N SER A 156 -15.19 -10.13 -6.11
CA SER A 156 -14.76 -10.54 -4.77
C SER A 156 -15.88 -11.10 -3.91
N ASN A 157 -17.10 -11.13 -4.45
CA ASN A 157 -18.31 -11.64 -3.80
C ASN A 157 -18.62 -13.06 -4.32
N GLY A 158 -19.39 -13.84 -3.56
CA GLY A 158 -19.77 -15.19 -3.95
C GLY A 158 -18.99 -16.27 -3.22
N ARG A 159 -18.98 -17.48 -3.78
CA ARG A 159 -18.26 -18.62 -3.18
C ARG A 159 -16.76 -18.40 -3.22
N TYR A 160 -16.08 -18.81 -2.17
CA TYR A 160 -14.63 -18.67 -2.07
C TYR A 160 -13.88 -19.32 -3.24
N SER A 161 -14.31 -20.55 -3.63
CA SER A 161 -13.72 -21.29 -4.75
C SER A 161 -13.73 -20.49 -6.05
N ASP A 162 -14.83 -19.80 -6.32
CA ASP A 162 -15.04 -19.06 -7.55
C ASP A 162 -14.16 -17.79 -7.55
N VAL A 163 -14.15 -17.06 -6.44
CA VAL A 163 -13.28 -15.89 -6.27
C VAL A 163 -11.79 -16.26 -6.42
N TYR A 164 -11.39 -17.39 -5.84
CA TYR A 164 -10.02 -17.90 -5.95
C TYR A 164 -9.67 -18.26 -7.42
N ALA A 165 -10.54 -19.02 -8.06
CA ALA A 165 -10.34 -19.45 -9.45
C ALA A 165 -10.29 -18.25 -10.42
N ASP A 166 -11.20 -17.29 -10.25
CA ASP A 166 -11.25 -16.06 -11.06
C ASP A 166 -10.00 -15.21 -10.86
N LEU A 167 -9.53 -15.08 -9.60
CA LEU A 167 -8.31 -14.33 -9.30
C LEU A 167 -7.09 -14.98 -9.95
N VAL A 168 -6.92 -16.31 -9.81
CA VAL A 168 -5.79 -17.04 -10.41
C VAL A 168 -5.83 -16.92 -11.94
N ALA A 169 -6.99 -17.12 -12.57
CA ALA A 169 -7.16 -16.98 -14.02
C ALA A 169 -6.78 -15.57 -14.48
N TYR A 170 -7.21 -14.54 -13.74
CA TYR A 170 -6.92 -13.15 -14.04
C TYR A 170 -5.43 -12.84 -13.93
N LEU A 171 -4.77 -13.24 -12.83
CA LEU A 171 -3.34 -13.02 -12.61
C LEU A 171 -2.47 -13.70 -13.67
N ARG A 172 -2.92 -14.80 -14.24
CA ARG A 172 -2.23 -15.51 -15.33
C ARG A 172 -2.41 -14.86 -16.69
N THR A 173 -3.33 -13.93 -16.82
CA THR A 173 -3.73 -13.32 -18.10
C THR A 173 -3.14 -11.91 -18.27
N ILE A 174 -2.92 -11.18 -17.18
CA ILE A 174 -2.39 -9.82 -17.23
C ILE A 174 -0.86 -9.80 -17.25
N ASP A 175 -0.28 -8.74 -17.83
CA ASP A 175 1.16 -8.55 -17.88
C ASP A 175 1.72 -8.17 -16.51
N THR A 176 2.79 -8.83 -16.11
CA THR A 176 3.62 -8.51 -14.94
C THR A 176 2.83 -8.11 -13.66
N PRO A 177 1.88 -8.94 -13.17
CA PRO A 177 1.18 -8.62 -11.94
C PRO A 177 2.12 -8.66 -10.74
N LEU A 178 1.97 -7.67 -9.85
CA LEU A 178 2.71 -7.58 -8.58
C LEU A 178 1.75 -7.42 -7.41
N ILE A 179 1.93 -8.23 -6.37
CA ILE A 179 1.20 -8.13 -5.12
C ILE A 179 2.16 -7.77 -4.00
N VAL A 180 2.00 -6.57 -3.43
CA VAL A 180 2.80 -6.09 -2.29
C VAL A 180 2.03 -6.33 -1.00
N LEU A 181 2.56 -7.21 -0.16
CA LEU A 181 2.00 -7.60 1.14
C LEU A 181 2.72 -6.83 2.26
N ASP A 182 2.14 -5.76 2.76
CA ASP A 182 2.69 -5.00 3.89
C ASP A 182 2.17 -5.54 5.23
N GLU A 183 2.97 -5.41 6.29
CA GLU A 183 2.71 -5.98 7.61
C GLU A 183 2.37 -7.49 7.54
N ALA A 184 3.09 -8.23 6.67
CA ALA A 184 2.82 -9.64 6.40
C ALA A 184 2.96 -10.54 7.64
N GLY A 185 3.67 -10.09 8.68
CA GLY A 185 3.75 -10.75 9.97
C GLY A 185 2.40 -10.92 10.68
N ASP A 186 1.40 -10.11 10.33
CA ASP A 186 0.06 -10.13 10.92
C ASP A 186 -0.86 -11.23 10.36
N LEU A 187 -0.48 -11.84 9.23
CA LEU A 187 -1.27 -12.91 8.61
C LEU A 187 -1.37 -14.14 9.53
N GLN A 188 -2.55 -14.73 9.61
CA GLN A 188 -2.78 -16.00 10.28
C GLN A 188 -2.18 -17.16 9.48
N TYR A 189 -1.99 -18.30 10.12
CA TYR A 189 -1.34 -19.46 9.51
C TYR A 189 -2.03 -19.92 8.22
N GLU A 190 -3.36 -20.03 8.24
CA GLU A 190 -4.14 -20.43 7.05
C GLU A 190 -3.96 -19.44 5.90
N ALA A 191 -3.78 -18.15 6.20
CA ALA A 191 -3.52 -17.16 5.17
C ALA A 191 -2.11 -17.31 4.57
N PHE A 192 -1.10 -17.69 5.37
CA PHE A 192 0.23 -18.03 4.86
C PHE A 192 0.18 -19.27 3.95
N LEU A 193 -0.57 -20.29 4.31
CA LEU A 193 -0.76 -21.48 3.46
C LEU A 193 -1.49 -21.12 2.15
N GLU A 194 -2.47 -20.22 2.22
CA GLU A 194 -3.19 -19.75 1.04
C GLU A 194 -2.30 -18.91 0.12
N LEU A 195 -1.40 -18.09 0.68
CA LEU A 195 -0.38 -17.39 -0.12
C LEU A 195 0.52 -18.38 -0.86
N LYS A 196 0.94 -19.47 -0.21
CA LYS A 196 1.70 -20.54 -0.87
C LYS A 196 0.92 -21.16 -2.02
N ALA A 197 -0.38 -21.41 -1.84
CA ALA A 197 -1.24 -21.95 -2.89
C ALA A 197 -1.40 -20.97 -4.07
N LEU A 198 -1.64 -19.70 -3.80
CA LEU A 198 -1.72 -18.65 -4.82
C LEU A 198 -0.39 -18.50 -5.57
N TRP A 199 0.74 -18.48 -4.84
CA TRP A 199 2.06 -18.42 -5.46
C TRP A 199 2.27 -19.61 -6.42
N ASN A 200 1.98 -20.83 -5.99
CA ASN A 200 2.10 -22.02 -6.83
C ASN A 200 1.20 -21.93 -8.08
N ALA A 201 -0.03 -21.42 -7.89
CA ALA A 201 -0.98 -21.28 -9.00
C ALA A 201 -0.57 -20.17 -9.99
N THR A 202 0.27 -19.24 -9.58
CA THR A 202 0.71 -18.08 -10.38
C THR A 202 2.24 -18.03 -10.56
N GLU A 203 2.92 -19.15 -10.38
CA GLU A 203 4.37 -19.28 -10.54
C GLU A 203 4.81 -18.74 -11.89
N ARG A 204 5.83 -17.90 -11.91
CA ARG A 204 6.40 -17.21 -13.09
C ARG A 204 5.46 -16.23 -13.80
N CYS A 205 4.22 -16.09 -13.33
CA CYS A 205 3.25 -15.16 -13.91
C CYS A 205 3.02 -13.95 -13.02
N CYS A 206 3.17 -14.08 -11.69
CA CYS A 206 2.88 -13.03 -10.72
C CYS A 206 4.04 -12.88 -9.72
N ALA A 207 4.47 -11.66 -9.51
CA ALA A 207 5.44 -11.31 -8.48
C ALA A 207 4.75 -11.11 -7.13
N TRP A 208 5.39 -11.60 -6.06
CA TRP A 208 4.91 -11.47 -4.69
C TRP A 208 5.98 -10.80 -3.83
N TYR A 209 5.70 -9.61 -3.34
CA TYR A 209 6.62 -8.86 -2.50
C TYR A 209 6.08 -8.79 -1.08
N MET A 210 6.76 -9.43 -0.14
CA MET A 210 6.37 -9.44 1.26
C MET A 210 7.23 -8.47 2.05
N MET A 211 6.64 -7.63 2.88
CA MET A 211 7.40 -6.73 3.74
C MET A 211 6.81 -6.65 5.16
N GLY A 212 7.69 -6.35 6.11
CA GLY A 212 7.34 -6.20 7.51
C GLY A 212 8.49 -5.65 8.34
N ALA A 213 8.30 -5.62 9.64
CA ALA A 213 9.36 -5.38 10.61
C ALA A 213 10.15 -6.69 10.90
N ASP A 214 11.19 -6.61 11.74
CA ASP A 214 11.99 -7.77 12.14
C ASP A 214 11.14 -8.92 12.70
N GLY A 215 9.99 -8.62 13.32
CA GLY A 215 9.03 -9.62 13.80
C GLY A 215 8.47 -10.55 12.70
N LEU A 216 8.44 -10.13 11.43
CA LEU A 216 8.10 -11.01 10.32
C LEU A 216 9.16 -12.08 10.12
N LYS A 217 10.44 -11.70 10.10
CA LYS A 217 11.58 -12.63 10.00
C LYS A 217 11.59 -13.60 11.17
N GLU A 218 11.43 -13.09 12.39
CA GLU A 218 11.38 -13.93 13.61
C GLU A 218 10.22 -14.92 13.57
N LYS A 219 9.05 -14.50 13.12
CA LYS A 219 7.88 -15.37 12.97
C LYS A 219 8.13 -16.51 12.00
N ILE A 220 8.70 -16.22 10.83
CA ILE A 220 9.01 -17.22 9.81
C ILE A 220 10.07 -18.18 10.33
N ASN A 221 11.20 -17.69 10.88
CA ASN A 221 12.29 -18.50 11.36
C ASN A 221 11.83 -19.41 12.51
N ARG A 222 11.11 -18.89 13.51
CA ARG A 222 10.54 -19.68 14.60
C ARG A 222 9.59 -20.79 14.11
N ALA A 223 8.81 -20.50 13.07
CA ALA A 223 7.93 -21.50 12.49
C ALA A 223 8.70 -22.60 11.74
N ILE A 224 9.81 -22.26 11.07
CA ILE A 224 10.71 -23.21 10.41
C ILE A 224 11.43 -24.08 11.46
N GLU A 225 12.00 -23.49 12.50
CA GLU A 225 12.64 -24.21 13.62
C GLU A 225 11.66 -25.18 14.29
N GLY A 226 10.40 -24.76 14.48
CA GLY A 226 9.32 -25.59 14.98
C GLY A 226 8.75 -26.59 13.95
N LYS A 227 9.38 -26.72 12.77
CA LYS A 227 8.96 -27.61 11.66
C LYS A 227 7.50 -27.41 11.27
N LYS A 228 6.99 -26.18 11.35
CA LYS A 228 5.63 -25.86 10.96
C LYS A 228 5.48 -25.93 9.44
N VAL A 229 4.55 -26.76 8.97
CA VAL A 229 4.34 -27.04 7.55
C VAL A 229 4.11 -25.74 6.74
N GLY A 230 4.76 -25.66 5.60
CA GLY A 230 4.56 -24.57 4.61
C GLY A 230 5.48 -23.38 4.74
N TYR A 231 6.17 -23.18 5.88
CA TYR A 231 7.03 -22.01 6.06
C TYR A 231 8.38 -22.14 5.34
N THR A 232 9.00 -23.33 5.38
CA THR A 232 10.25 -23.60 4.64
C THR A 232 10.03 -23.43 3.15
N GLU A 233 8.95 -24.05 2.62
CA GLU A 233 8.60 -23.94 1.20
C GLU A 233 8.24 -22.51 0.81
N MET A 234 7.57 -21.78 1.70
CA MET A 234 7.27 -20.37 1.46
C MET A 234 8.55 -19.55 1.36
N LEU A 235 9.48 -19.69 2.33
CA LEU A 235 10.73 -18.95 2.33
C LEU A 235 11.55 -19.24 1.07
N SER A 236 11.60 -20.50 0.62
CA SER A 236 12.28 -20.90 -0.61
C SER A 236 11.74 -20.18 -1.85
N ARG A 237 10.41 -19.96 -1.93
CA ARG A 237 9.78 -19.23 -3.04
C ARG A 237 10.15 -17.74 -3.10
N TYR A 238 10.63 -17.22 -1.98
CA TYR A 238 11.11 -15.84 -1.85
C TYR A 238 12.65 -15.76 -1.86
N GLY A 239 13.34 -16.82 -2.30
CA GLY A 239 14.78 -16.85 -2.50
C GLY A 239 15.61 -17.14 -1.25
N ASP A 240 15.01 -17.72 -0.21
CA ASP A 240 15.67 -18.11 1.07
C ASP A 240 16.39 -16.97 1.81
N THR A 241 16.06 -15.71 1.45
CA THR A 241 16.73 -14.53 1.98
C THR A 241 15.76 -13.46 2.44
N TYR A 242 16.24 -12.61 3.35
CA TYR A 242 15.54 -11.41 3.80
C TYR A 242 16.33 -10.18 3.39
N SER A 243 15.73 -9.34 2.56
CA SER A 243 16.33 -8.05 2.20
C SER A 243 16.27 -7.09 3.40
N ARG A 244 17.27 -6.22 3.50
CA ARG A 244 17.34 -5.14 4.48
C ARG A 244 17.96 -3.90 3.83
N VAL A 245 17.49 -2.73 4.22
CA VAL A 245 17.98 -1.44 3.71
C VAL A 245 18.88 -0.76 4.73
N THR A 246 18.48 -0.83 6.01
CA THR A 246 19.19 -0.15 7.08
C THR A 246 20.51 -0.88 7.44
N PRO A 247 21.60 -0.14 7.67
CA PRO A 247 22.86 -0.73 8.13
C PRO A 247 22.72 -1.49 9.46
N ASP A 248 23.48 -2.56 9.63
CA ASP A 248 23.50 -3.33 10.89
C ASP A 248 24.24 -2.60 12.01
N ASP A 249 25.31 -1.86 11.69
CA ASP A 249 26.02 -1.05 12.66
C ASP A 249 25.18 0.10 13.19
N ALA A 250 25.14 0.28 14.49
CA ALA A 250 24.26 1.26 15.15
C ALA A 250 24.60 2.70 14.78
N ARG A 251 25.88 3.05 14.58
CA ARG A 251 26.33 4.40 14.25
C ARG A 251 26.01 4.73 12.78
N GLU A 252 26.30 3.78 11.89
CA GLU A 252 25.96 3.92 10.47
C GLU A 252 24.43 3.98 10.27
N ARG A 253 23.69 3.20 11.04
CA ARG A 253 22.23 3.25 11.03
C ARG A 253 21.67 4.60 11.49
N ASP A 254 22.22 5.20 12.57
CA ASP A 254 21.80 6.53 13.01
C ASP A 254 22.10 7.58 11.93
N LYS A 255 23.29 7.56 11.32
CA LYS A 255 23.63 8.46 10.20
C LYS A 255 22.68 8.29 9.03
N PHE A 256 22.37 7.03 8.66
CA PHE A 256 21.45 6.71 7.58
C PHE A 256 20.05 7.28 7.84
N LEU A 257 19.50 7.07 9.04
CA LEU A 257 18.17 7.56 9.43
C LEU A 257 18.10 9.08 9.44
N ARG A 258 19.13 9.76 9.98
CA ARG A 258 19.22 11.22 9.98
C ARG A 258 19.34 11.78 8.56
N ALA A 259 20.11 11.14 7.70
CA ALA A 259 20.24 11.55 6.29
C ALA A 259 18.89 11.46 5.57
N GLN A 260 18.15 10.35 5.73
CA GLN A 260 16.80 10.21 5.18
C GLN A 260 15.83 11.28 5.71
N ALA A 261 15.86 11.52 7.02
CA ALA A 261 15.02 12.54 7.65
C ALA A 261 15.30 13.93 7.07
N ALA A 262 16.57 14.27 6.84
CA ALA A 262 16.97 15.53 6.23
C ALA A 262 16.45 15.65 4.79
N ILE A 263 16.52 14.59 3.98
CA ILE A 263 15.99 14.58 2.62
C ILE A 263 14.47 14.82 2.63
N VAL A 264 13.73 14.11 3.49
CA VAL A 264 12.27 14.26 3.61
C VAL A 264 11.89 15.66 4.09
N ALA A 265 12.61 16.19 5.09
CA ALA A 265 12.35 17.51 5.62
C ALA A 265 12.63 18.62 4.58
N LYS A 266 13.73 18.55 3.83
CA LYS A 266 14.05 19.52 2.76
C LYS A 266 12.95 19.64 1.70
N VAL A 267 12.28 18.53 1.38
CA VAL A 267 11.25 18.51 0.33
C VAL A 267 9.90 18.98 0.86
N ASN A 268 9.61 18.78 2.15
CA ASN A 268 8.27 18.92 2.67
C ASN A 268 8.09 19.99 3.75
N ALA A 269 9.16 20.48 4.38
CA ALA A 269 9.04 21.53 5.38
C ALA A 269 8.70 22.87 4.73
N PRO A 270 8.02 23.79 5.44
CA PRO A 270 7.82 25.17 5.01
C PRO A 270 9.14 25.86 4.68
N GLU A 271 9.11 26.80 3.75
CA GLU A 271 10.29 27.58 3.38
C GLU A 271 10.90 28.29 4.62
N GLY A 272 12.23 28.33 4.68
CA GLY A 272 12.95 28.91 5.83
C GLY A 272 13.05 28.02 7.07
N SER A 273 12.51 26.78 7.04
CA SER A 273 12.58 25.86 8.17
C SER A 273 14.02 25.40 8.46
N ASP A 274 14.39 25.31 9.73
CA ASP A 274 15.65 24.72 10.19
C ASP A 274 15.59 23.20 10.11
N ILE A 275 16.14 22.65 9.03
CA ILE A 275 16.17 21.20 8.77
C ILE A 275 16.96 20.44 9.83
N ALA A 276 18.08 21.01 10.32
CA ALA A 276 18.90 20.36 11.34
C ALA A 276 18.12 20.22 12.66
N ARG A 277 17.36 21.25 13.04
CA ARG A 277 16.48 21.22 14.20
C ARG A 277 15.40 20.11 14.06
N ILE A 278 14.76 19.99 12.90
CA ILE A 278 13.76 18.93 12.63
C ILE A 278 14.40 17.55 12.79
N VAL A 279 15.56 17.31 12.18
CA VAL A 279 16.26 16.03 12.23
C VAL A 279 16.65 15.68 13.67
N ASN A 280 17.17 16.62 14.44
CA ASN A 280 17.57 16.42 15.83
C ASN A 280 16.35 16.11 16.72
N ALA A 281 15.26 16.87 16.57
CA ALA A 281 14.03 16.66 17.35
C ALA A 281 13.35 15.30 17.07
N THR A 282 13.54 14.75 15.86
CA THR A 282 12.86 13.53 15.42
C THR A 282 13.72 12.27 15.56
N GLY A 283 15.04 12.42 15.79
CA GLY A 283 15.97 11.29 15.87
C GLY A 283 16.00 10.45 14.60
N GLY A 284 15.69 11.04 13.43
CA GLY A 284 15.71 10.34 12.14
C GLY A 284 14.45 9.51 11.81
N GLY A 285 13.46 9.42 12.70
CA GLY A 285 12.24 8.66 12.47
C GLY A 285 11.26 9.38 11.53
N LEU A 286 11.02 8.86 10.33
CA LEU A 286 10.23 9.53 9.29
C LEU A 286 8.78 9.86 9.70
N ARG A 287 8.14 9.03 10.52
CA ARG A 287 6.80 9.34 11.06
C ARG A 287 6.81 10.57 11.97
N ARG A 288 7.88 10.74 12.75
CA ARG A 288 8.07 11.94 13.61
C ARG A 288 8.37 13.16 12.77
N VAL A 289 9.18 13.03 11.71
CA VAL A 289 9.43 14.10 10.73
C VAL A 289 8.13 14.58 10.11
N TYR A 290 7.27 13.67 9.66
CA TYR A 290 5.94 14.01 9.16
C TYR A 290 5.13 14.82 10.19
N THR A 291 5.07 14.33 11.43
CA THR A 291 4.31 14.99 12.50
C THR A 291 4.82 16.40 12.78
N GLU A 292 6.15 16.61 12.84
CA GLU A 292 6.72 17.93 13.09
C GLU A 292 6.45 18.90 11.93
N ILE A 293 6.60 18.45 10.70
CA ILE A 293 6.31 19.29 9.52
C ILE A 293 4.82 19.68 9.48
N GLU A 294 3.91 18.76 9.76
CA GLU A 294 2.47 19.06 9.82
C GLU A 294 2.12 20.06 10.92
N LYS A 295 2.78 20.00 12.08
CA LYS A 295 2.62 21.02 13.12
C LYS A 295 3.09 22.40 12.63
N MET A 296 4.24 22.45 11.95
CA MET A 296 4.79 23.70 11.41
C MET A 296 3.88 24.31 10.35
N ARG A 297 3.36 23.50 9.45
CA ARG A 297 2.41 23.92 8.40
C ARG A 297 1.14 24.52 8.99
N ARG A 298 0.58 23.88 10.03
CA ARG A 298 -0.62 24.38 10.73
C ARG A 298 -0.37 25.66 11.54
N ALA A 299 0.84 25.86 12.04
CA ALA A 299 1.20 27.07 12.75
C ALA A 299 1.44 28.27 11.81
N ALA A 300 1.69 28.02 10.54
CA ALA A 300 1.91 29.03 9.51
C ALA A 300 0.63 29.36 8.70
N SER A 301 -0.45 28.60 8.88
CA SER A 301 -1.79 28.80 8.30
C SER A 301 -2.67 29.61 9.24
#